data_f8bbadf9b05474ce3ba2d8130100a3cd
#
_entry.id   f8bbadf9b05474ce3ba2d8130100a3cd
#
_cell.length_a   1.000
_cell.length_b   1.000
_cell.length_c   1.000
_cell.angle_alpha   90.00
_cell.angle_beta   90.00
_cell.angle_gamma   90.00
#
_symmetry.space_group_name_H-M   'P 1'
#
loop_
_entity.id
_entity.type
_entity.pdbx_description
1 polymer ?
#
loop_
_entity_poly.entity_id
_entity_poly.type
_entity_poly.pdbx_seq_one_letter_code
_entity_poly.pdbx_strand_id
1 'polypeptide(L)'
;MAGYTKNQKKYQTENKLTDMLRKNIVLDYIATFVTNLNMQSSIWVLYLAYCGLNLAQIGLVEGIYHATSIVFEIPSGAVADLIGRKKSMILSKICIAVSCVIMLFSRSFWLFALGFAIQSLGNNLNSGSEEALVFDSMKYTGQEGQYMRVCGRLNMIIELSQGIATVAGGILAEFSYFWCYSACVVIAALALVPVLWMTEAPCADAKSGSKSVREVVSVHFETCFGILRSERRILNIIVYYSTVFAVQTVLFFYSQQYFYELGYNKVGISLIMLVVAGVSCAGAVTSERFFARFGTKIGGIGALVIAASFLAYGFHNTIVSVAALAAANFFNSVLYPVQSEQLNRLIPSGQRATLISVNSMFFSIAMIL
;
A
#
# COMPACT_ATOMS: atom_id res chain seq x y z
N MET A 1 52.61 9.40 14.40
CA MET A 1 51.59 8.85 15.31
C MET A 1 50.19 9.43 15.11
N ALA A 2 49.99 10.72 14.82
CA ALA A 2 48.67 11.34 14.63
C ALA A 2 47.89 10.82 13.41
N GLY A 3 48.54 10.37 12.33
CA GLY A 3 47.87 9.80 11.14
C GLY A 3 47.32 8.38 11.34
N TYR A 4 47.99 7.59 12.18
CA TYR A 4 47.60 6.21 12.47
C TYR A 4 46.31 6.14 13.33
N THR A 5 46.21 7.03 14.31
CA THR A 5 45.02 7.17 15.17
C THR A 5 43.81 7.73 14.45
N LYS A 6 43.99 8.59 13.44
CA LYS A 6 42.91 9.13 12.61
C LYS A 6 42.32 8.07 11.68
N ASN A 7 43.17 7.21 11.10
CA ASN A 7 42.71 6.09 10.26
C ASN A 7 41.98 5.01 11.05
N GLN A 8 42.45 4.67 12.27
CA GLN A 8 41.73 3.71 13.12
C GLN A 8 40.36 4.20 13.56
N LYS A 9 40.24 5.49 13.93
CA LYS A 9 38.94 6.10 14.27
C LYS A 9 37.98 6.09 13.09
N LYS A 10 38.47 6.39 11.89
CA LYS A 10 37.64 6.34 10.66
C LYS A 10 37.15 4.94 10.39
N TYR A 11 38.02 3.93 10.48
CA TYR A 11 37.69 2.52 10.27
C TYR A 11 36.65 1.99 11.28
N GLN A 12 36.81 2.37 12.56
CA GLN A 12 35.83 2.02 13.60
C GLN A 12 34.45 2.67 13.37
N THR A 13 34.43 3.91 12.88
CA THR A 13 33.16 4.62 12.56
C THR A 13 32.45 3.98 11.37
N GLU A 14 33.18 3.60 10.32
CA GLU A 14 32.65 2.93 9.15
C GLU A 14 32.07 1.53 9.48
N ASN A 15 32.77 0.75 10.30
CA ASN A 15 32.29 -0.55 10.76
C ASN A 15 31.02 -0.42 11.62
N LYS A 16 30.96 0.55 12.53
CA LYS A 16 29.80 0.83 13.35
C LYS A 16 28.60 1.23 12.51
N LEU A 17 28.81 2.08 11.50
CA LEU A 17 27.74 2.47 10.56
C LEU A 17 27.23 1.26 9.75
N THR A 18 28.13 0.42 9.26
CA THR A 18 27.77 -0.81 8.54
C THR A 18 26.89 -1.73 9.39
N ASP A 19 27.24 -1.93 10.67
CA ASP A 19 26.43 -2.75 11.59
C ASP A 19 25.06 -2.12 11.87
N MET A 20 25.00 -0.80 12.00
CA MET A 20 23.73 -0.07 12.18
C MET A 20 22.83 -0.20 10.93
N LEU A 21 23.40 -0.09 9.73
CA LEU A 21 22.64 -0.22 8.48
C LEU A 21 22.16 -1.66 8.23
N ARG A 22 22.94 -2.68 8.63
CA ARG A 22 22.45 -4.08 8.59
C ARG A 22 21.23 -4.30 9.49
N LYS A 23 21.15 -3.60 10.63
CA LYS A 23 19.99 -3.67 11.52
C LYS A 23 18.73 -3.07 10.91
N ASN A 24 18.85 -2.12 9.96
CA ASN A 24 17.71 -1.54 9.27
C ASN A 24 16.81 -2.61 8.64
N ILE A 25 17.38 -3.68 8.07
CA ILE A 25 16.58 -4.76 7.44
C ILE A 25 15.69 -5.46 8.47
N VAL A 26 16.22 -5.76 9.65
CA VAL A 26 15.45 -6.41 10.73
C VAL A 26 14.42 -5.46 11.31
N LEU A 27 14.81 -4.19 11.52
CA LEU A 27 13.90 -3.15 12.00
C LEU A 27 12.75 -2.90 11.00
N ASP A 28 13.04 -3.01 9.70
CA ASP A 28 12.05 -2.90 8.65
C ASP A 28 11.06 -4.07 8.66
N TYR A 29 11.51 -5.30 8.83
CA TYR A 29 10.62 -6.44 9.03
C TYR A 29 9.67 -6.24 10.22
N ILE A 30 10.17 -5.70 11.33
CA ILE A 30 9.35 -5.40 12.51
C ILE A 30 8.39 -4.24 12.22
N ALA A 31 8.87 -3.16 11.59
CA ALA A 31 8.03 -2.01 11.22
C ALA A 31 6.92 -2.42 10.27
N THR A 32 7.24 -3.20 9.23
CA THR A 32 6.28 -3.73 8.25
C THR A 32 5.25 -4.62 8.92
N PHE A 33 5.67 -5.55 9.79
CA PHE A 33 4.74 -6.41 10.53
C PHE A 33 3.75 -5.58 11.36
N VAL A 34 4.26 -4.66 12.19
CA VAL A 34 3.42 -3.85 13.07
C VAL A 34 2.52 -2.91 12.27
N THR A 35 3.03 -2.25 11.22
CA THR A 35 2.25 -1.34 10.38
C THR A 35 1.08 -2.07 9.70
N ASN A 36 1.28 -3.31 9.26
CA ASN A 36 0.26 -4.09 8.58
C ASN A 36 -0.71 -4.83 9.51
N LEU A 37 -0.54 -4.74 10.84
CA LEU A 37 -1.57 -5.14 11.81
C LEU A 37 -2.74 -4.14 11.81
N ASN A 38 -3.29 -3.84 10.65
CA ASN A 38 -4.39 -2.89 10.48
C ASN A 38 -5.73 -3.55 10.81
N MET A 39 -6.12 -3.48 12.10
CA MET A 39 -7.34 -4.11 12.63
C MET A 39 -8.64 -3.61 11.98
N GLN A 40 -8.64 -2.42 11.39
CA GLN A 40 -9.83 -1.84 10.73
C GLN A 40 -10.06 -2.36 9.31
N SER A 41 -9.10 -3.03 8.67
CA SER A 41 -9.13 -3.35 7.23
C SER A 41 -10.40 -4.06 6.76
N SER A 42 -10.94 -4.98 7.57
CA SER A 42 -12.13 -5.77 7.26
C SER A 42 -13.45 -5.18 7.77
N ILE A 43 -13.41 -4.02 8.46
CA ILE A 43 -14.59 -3.50 9.15
C ILE A 43 -14.77 -1.98 9.05
N TRP A 44 -13.91 -1.26 8.32
CA TRP A 44 -13.95 0.20 8.30
C TRP A 44 -15.23 0.76 7.65
N VAL A 45 -15.75 0.08 6.61
CA VAL A 45 -17.03 0.45 5.97
C VAL A 45 -18.16 0.31 6.98
N LEU A 46 -18.19 -0.81 7.73
CA LEU A 46 -19.18 -1.05 8.77
C LEU A 46 -19.10 -0.02 9.90
N TYR A 47 -17.89 0.39 10.25
CA TYR A 47 -17.70 1.40 11.29
C TYR A 47 -18.22 2.77 10.86
N LEU A 48 -17.93 3.21 9.64
CA LEU A 48 -18.44 4.49 9.13
C LEU A 48 -19.97 4.47 9.02
N ALA A 49 -20.53 3.34 8.55
CA ALA A 49 -21.99 3.14 8.52
C ALA A 49 -22.60 3.16 9.93
N TYR A 50 -21.97 2.50 10.90
CA TYR A 50 -22.38 2.56 12.32
C TYR A 50 -22.33 3.99 12.86
N CYS A 51 -21.39 4.82 12.43
CA CYS A 51 -21.31 6.24 12.79
C CYS A 51 -22.33 7.13 12.06
N GLY A 52 -23.20 6.54 11.23
CA GLY A 52 -24.32 7.24 10.56
C GLY A 52 -24.02 7.74 9.16
N LEU A 53 -22.90 7.38 8.54
CA LEU A 53 -22.62 7.70 7.15
C LEU A 53 -23.36 6.71 6.24
N ASN A 54 -23.99 7.22 5.18
CA ASN A 54 -24.53 6.37 4.12
C ASN A 54 -23.40 5.94 3.16
N LEU A 55 -23.67 4.93 2.32
CA LEU A 55 -22.67 4.35 1.41
C LEU A 55 -22.07 5.37 0.43
N ALA A 56 -22.83 6.35 -0.02
CA ALA A 56 -22.32 7.42 -0.88
C ALA A 56 -21.32 8.32 -0.14
N GLN A 57 -21.61 8.65 1.12
CA GLN A 57 -20.68 9.42 1.98
C GLN A 57 -19.40 8.62 2.27
N ILE A 58 -19.52 7.31 2.51
CA ILE A 58 -18.36 6.43 2.69
C ILE A 58 -17.49 6.42 1.43
N GLY A 59 -18.11 6.30 0.24
CA GLY A 59 -17.40 6.41 -1.03
C GLY A 59 -16.73 7.76 -1.24
N LEU A 60 -17.38 8.87 -0.83
CA LEU A 60 -16.78 10.20 -0.89
C LEU A 60 -15.57 10.35 0.05
N VAL A 61 -15.60 9.77 1.24
CA VAL A 61 -14.46 9.74 2.16
C VAL A 61 -13.29 9.00 1.54
N GLU A 62 -13.53 7.84 0.91
CA GLU A 62 -12.52 7.09 0.16
C GLU A 62 -12.03 7.88 -1.06
N GLY A 63 -12.91 8.57 -1.77
CA GLY A 63 -12.55 9.49 -2.86
C GLY A 63 -11.61 10.60 -2.39
N ILE A 64 -11.82 11.17 -1.19
CA ILE A 64 -10.92 12.18 -0.60
C ILE A 64 -9.55 11.57 -0.27
N TYR A 65 -9.49 10.32 0.23
CA TYR A 65 -8.24 9.60 0.40
C TYR A 65 -7.45 9.54 -0.91
N HIS A 66 -8.09 9.10 -1.99
CA HIS A 66 -7.45 8.97 -3.30
C HIS A 66 -7.10 10.33 -3.93
N ALA A 67 -7.95 11.36 -3.77
CA ALA A 67 -7.63 12.71 -4.22
C ALA A 67 -6.39 13.28 -3.50
N THR A 68 -6.28 13.03 -2.20
CA THR A 68 -5.09 13.40 -1.41
C THR A 68 -3.87 12.62 -1.90
N SER A 69 -4.01 11.31 -2.17
CA SER A 69 -2.93 10.49 -2.70
C SER A 69 -2.37 11.05 -4.00
N ILE A 70 -3.24 11.40 -4.97
CA ILE A 70 -2.81 12.00 -6.24
C ILE A 70 -2.02 13.28 -6.03
N VAL A 71 -2.50 14.16 -5.16
CA VAL A 71 -1.85 15.46 -4.91
C VAL A 71 -0.48 15.30 -4.27
N PHE A 72 -0.33 14.34 -3.35
CA PHE A 72 0.87 14.19 -2.55
C PHE A 72 1.81 13.06 -3.01
N GLU A 73 1.46 12.25 -4.01
CA GLU A 73 2.30 11.16 -4.54
C GLU A 73 3.71 11.65 -4.91
N ILE A 74 3.79 12.68 -5.72
CA ILE A 74 5.07 13.24 -6.19
C ILE A 74 5.72 14.14 -5.13
N PRO A 75 5.01 15.06 -4.46
CA PRO A 75 5.61 15.87 -3.40
C PRO A 75 6.20 15.08 -2.24
N SER A 76 5.60 13.95 -1.86
CA SER A 76 6.11 13.11 -0.76
C SER A 76 7.49 12.52 -1.05
N GLY A 77 7.73 12.07 -2.29
CA GLY A 77 9.05 11.63 -2.74
C GLY A 77 10.11 12.76 -2.65
N ALA A 78 9.75 13.95 -3.14
CA ALA A 78 10.64 15.12 -3.05
C ALA A 78 10.92 15.53 -1.59
N VAL A 79 9.93 15.43 -0.70
CA VAL A 79 10.12 15.67 0.74
C VAL A 79 11.10 14.64 1.32
N ALA A 80 10.97 13.35 0.98
CA ALA A 80 11.87 12.31 1.45
C ALA A 80 13.33 12.55 1.03
N ASP A 81 13.53 13.01 -0.20
CA ASP A 81 14.87 13.36 -0.69
C ASP A 81 15.48 14.57 0.01
N LEU A 82 14.66 15.55 0.44
CA LEU A 82 15.10 16.78 1.09
C LEU A 82 15.36 16.62 2.59
N ILE A 83 14.44 15.97 3.32
CA ILE A 83 14.53 15.84 4.79
C ILE A 83 15.23 14.57 5.25
N GLY A 84 15.40 13.61 4.34
CA GLY A 84 15.91 12.25 4.59
C GLY A 84 14.80 11.21 4.71
N ARG A 85 15.09 9.99 4.27
CA ARG A 85 14.13 8.89 4.17
C ARG A 85 13.60 8.44 5.53
N LYS A 86 14.48 8.29 6.52
CA LYS A 86 14.08 7.97 7.91
C LYS A 86 13.11 9.00 8.48
N LYS A 87 13.37 10.30 8.27
CA LYS A 87 12.48 11.35 8.78
C LYS A 87 11.12 11.33 8.09
N SER A 88 11.09 11.05 6.78
CA SER A 88 9.85 10.86 6.03
C SER A 88 9.03 9.69 6.58
N MET A 89 9.66 8.54 6.87
CA MET A 89 9.01 7.41 7.52
C MET A 89 8.47 7.75 8.92
N ILE A 90 9.22 8.50 9.73
CA ILE A 90 8.75 8.96 11.05
C ILE A 90 7.50 9.84 10.89
N LEU A 91 7.53 10.81 9.97
CA LEU A 91 6.38 11.67 9.70
C LEU A 91 5.17 10.87 9.22
N SER A 92 5.40 9.87 8.36
CA SER A 92 4.36 8.92 7.94
C SER A 92 3.68 8.23 9.12
N LYS A 93 4.46 7.63 10.04
CA LYS A 93 3.89 6.91 11.19
C LYS A 93 3.14 7.86 12.13
N ILE A 94 3.61 9.11 12.27
CA ILE A 94 2.88 10.15 13.02
C ILE A 94 1.55 10.49 12.33
N CYS A 95 1.53 10.70 11.02
CA CYS A 95 0.30 10.94 10.27
C CYS A 95 -0.71 9.79 10.43
N ILE A 96 -0.26 8.54 10.31
CA ILE A 96 -1.10 7.36 10.49
C ILE A 96 -1.65 7.29 11.92
N ALA A 97 -0.84 7.54 12.94
CA ALA A 97 -1.30 7.56 14.34
C ALA A 97 -2.33 8.66 14.58
N VAL A 98 -2.09 9.87 14.06
CA VAL A 98 -3.06 10.99 14.14
C VAL A 98 -4.36 10.64 13.43
N SER A 99 -4.30 10.03 12.25
CA SER A 99 -5.47 9.54 11.53
C SER A 99 -6.27 8.55 12.39
N CYS A 100 -5.61 7.55 12.98
CA CYS A 100 -6.28 6.57 13.85
C CYS A 100 -6.96 7.23 15.05
N VAL A 101 -6.35 8.25 15.67
CA VAL A 101 -6.96 9.02 16.76
C VAL A 101 -8.19 9.80 16.28
N ILE A 102 -8.08 10.45 15.12
CA ILE A 102 -9.23 11.15 14.52
C ILE A 102 -10.35 10.15 14.26
N MET A 103 -10.06 9.00 13.65
CA MET A 103 -11.06 7.96 13.36
C MET A 103 -11.75 7.47 14.62
N LEU A 104 -11.02 7.27 15.73
CA LEU A 104 -11.57 6.79 16.99
C LEU A 104 -12.62 7.75 17.60
N PHE A 105 -12.37 9.06 17.50
CA PHE A 105 -13.21 10.09 18.11
C PHE A 105 -14.19 10.76 17.14
N SER A 106 -14.07 10.48 15.84
CA SER A 106 -14.92 11.10 14.81
C SER A 106 -16.38 10.65 14.91
N ARG A 107 -17.28 11.61 14.63
CA ARG A 107 -18.73 11.38 14.52
C ARG A 107 -19.34 12.19 13.37
N SER A 108 -18.50 12.82 12.54
CA SER A 108 -18.97 13.63 11.42
C SER A 108 -18.22 13.29 10.14
N PHE A 109 -18.89 13.46 9.01
CA PHE A 109 -18.31 13.26 7.67
C PHE A 109 -16.97 13.97 7.49
N TRP A 110 -16.88 15.25 7.89
CA TRP A 110 -15.69 16.07 7.66
C TRP A 110 -14.49 15.61 8.47
N LEU A 111 -14.70 15.09 9.69
CA LEU A 111 -13.62 14.54 10.50
C LEU A 111 -13.15 13.20 9.96
N PHE A 112 -14.04 12.34 9.46
CA PHE A 112 -13.65 11.12 8.76
C PHE A 112 -12.85 11.45 7.49
N ALA A 113 -13.32 12.41 6.67
CA ALA A 113 -12.62 12.87 5.49
C ALA A 113 -11.21 13.40 5.82
N LEU A 114 -11.07 14.18 6.89
CA LEU A 114 -9.76 14.65 7.37
C LEU A 114 -8.86 13.48 7.82
N GLY A 115 -9.41 12.51 8.55
CA GLY A 115 -8.68 11.30 8.97
C GLY A 115 -8.13 10.53 7.77
N PHE A 116 -8.95 10.29 6.76
CA PHE A 116 -8.56 9.61 5.52
C PHE A 116 -7.54 10.41 4.71
N ALA A 117 -7.69 11.73 4.61
CA ALA A 117 -6.70 12.58 3.95
C ALA A 117 -5.33 12.51 4.64
N ILE A 118 -5.28 12.57 5.98
CA ILE A 118 -4.04 12.44 6.76
C ILE A 118 -3.45 11.03 6.62
N GLN A 119 -4.27 9.99 6.60
CA GLN A 119 -3.82 8.62 6.36
C GLN A 119 -3.18 8.45 4.99
N SER A 120 -3.79 9.01 3.96
CA SER A 120 -3.28 9.01 2.59
C SER A 120 -1.92 9.70 2.50
N LEU A 121 -1.79 10.89 3.10
CA LEU A 121 -0.52 11.60 3.18
C LEU A 121 0.55 10.74 3.89
N GLY A 122 0.20 10.10 5.00
CA GLY A 122 1.08 9.18 5.72
C GLY A 122 1.56 8.02 4.85
N ASN A 123 0.65 7.40 4.10
CA ASN A 123 0.99 6.29 3.20
C ASN A 123 1.93 6.74 2.07
N ASN A 124 1.69 7.89 1.44
CA ASN A 124 2.55 8.43 0.40
C ASN A 124 3.97 8.75 0.93
N LEU A 125 4.09 9.30 2.14
CA LEU A 125 5.39 9.57 2.78
C LEU A 125 6.18 8.28 3.08
N ASN A 126 5.50 7.16 3.32
CA ASN A 126 6.14 5.87 3.59
C ASN A 126 6.61 5.17 2.32
N SER A 127 5.77 5.13 1.29
CA SER A 127 5.88 4.27 0.12
C SER A 127 7.30 4.27 -0.51
N GLY A 128 7.76 5.39 -1.05
CA GLY A 128 9.10 5.46 -1.64
C GLY A 128 10.24 5.52 -0.62
N SER A 129 9.98 5.99 0.61
CA SER A 129 11.01 6.18 1.63
C SER A 129 11.49 4.88 2.25
N GLU A 130 10.57 3.94 2.52
CA GLU A 130 10.84 2.63 3.13
C GLU A 130 11.69 1.77 2.20
N GLU A 131 11.24 1.55 0.97
CA GLU A 131 11.95 0.76 -0.02
C GLU A 131 13.35 1.32 -0.31
N ALA A 132 13.45 2.63 -0.44
CA ALA A 132 14.70 3.30 -0.73
C ALA A 132 15.69 3.24 0.46
N LEU A 133 15.24 3.39 1.72
CA LEU A 133 16.11 3.27 2.90
C LEU A 133 16.70 1.87 3.03
N VAL A 134 15.86 0.83 2.79
CA VAL A 134 16.30 -0.56 2.82
C VAL A 134 17.29 -0.85 1.70
N PHE A 135 16.98 -0.45 0.47
CA PHE A 135 17.85 -0.66 -0.68
C PHE A 135 19.21 0.01 -0.50
N ASP A 136 19.25 1.27 -0.04
CA ASP A 136 20.51 1.99 0.19
C ASP A 136 21.30 1.40 1.34
N SER A 137 20.64 0.93 2.39
CA SER A 137 21.30 0.22 3.50
C SER A 137 21.99 -1.05 2.99
N MET A 138 21.31 -1.82 2.12
CA MET A 138 21.84 -3.04 1.52
C MET A 138 22.98 -2.74 0.55
N LYS A 139 22.86 -1.69 -0.27
CA LYS A 139 23.90 -1.25 -1.20
C LYS A 139 25.16 -0.82 -0.46
N TYR A 140 25.02 -0.03 0.60
CA TYR A 140 26.16 0.40 1.43
C TYR A 140 26.88 -0.78 2.11
N THR A 141 26.12 -1.80 2.52
CA THR A 141 26.68 -2.99 3.19
C THR A 141 27.09 -4.11 2.24
N GLY A 142 27.02 -3.91 0.91
CA GLY A 142 27.39 -4.90 -0.12
C GLY A 142 26.45 -6.09 -0.21
N GLN A 143 25.18 -5.93 0.21
CA GLN A 143 24.16 -6.98 0.23
C GLN A 143 23.06 -6.79 -0.85
N GLU A 144 23.24 -5.90 -1.79
CA GLU A 144 22.26 -5.57 -2.84
C GLU A 144 21.77 -6.79 -3.64
N GLY A 145 22.64 -7.78 -3.86
CA GLY A 145 22.28 -9.04 -4.54
C GLY A 145 21.22 -9.87 -3.78
N GLN A 146 20.93 -9.56 -2.51
CA GLN A 146 19.91 -10.25 -1.72
C GLN A 146 18.58 -9.47 -1.64
N TYR A 147 18.48 -8.31 -2.30
CA TYR A 147 17.32 -7.43 -2.22
C TYR A 147 16.01 -8.13 -2.57
N MET A 148 15.98 -8.92 -3.64
CA MET A 148 14.80 -9.72 -4.03
C MET A 148 14.34 -10.68 -2.91
N ARG A 149 15.28 -11.25 -2.16
CA ARG A 149 14.96 -12.13 -1.03
C ARG A 149 14.35 -11.33 0.14
N VAL A 150 14.86 -10.13 0.39
CA VAL A 150 14.31 -9.22 1.41
C VAL A 150 12.90 -8.80 1.05
N CYS A 151 12.65 -8.37 -0.20
CA CYS A 151 11.31 -8.04 -0.69
C CYS A 151 10.33 -9.22 -0.57
N GLY A 152 10.76 -10.43 -0.92
CA GLY A 152 9.93 -11.63 -0.79
C GLY A 152 9.54 -11.92 0.67
N ARG A 153 10.45 -11.69 1.63
CA ARG A 153 10.14 -11.82 3.06
C ARG A 153 9.21 -10.72 3.56
N LEU A 154 9.41 -9.49 3.10
CA LEU A 154 8.51 -8.37 3.43
C LEU A 154 7.09 -8.66 2.95
N ASN A 155 6.90 -9.13 1.73
CA ASN A 155 5.58 -9.50 1.21
C ASN A 155 4.93 -10.62 2.06
N MET A 156 5.69 -11.64 2.47
CA MET A 156 5.18 -12.68 3.36
C MET A 156 4.76 -12.11 4.73
N ILE A 157 5.53 -11.18 5.28
CA ILE A 157 5.22 -10.50 6.55
C ILE A 157 3.95 -9.67 6.41
N ILE A 158 3.78 -8.94 5.30
CA ILE A 158 2.57 -8.16 4.99
C ILE A 158 1.34 -9.07 5.00
N GLU A 159 1.35 -10.14 4.22
CA GLU A 159 0.22 -11.08 4.12
C GLU A 159 -0.12 -11.73 5.46
N LEU A 160 0.90 -12.15 6.22
CA LEU A 160 0.70 -12.76 7.53
C LEU A 160 0.10 -11.77 8.53
N SER A 161 0.64 -10.56 8.61
CA SER A 161 0.15 -9.53 9.54
C SER A 161 -1.26 -9.07 9.19
N GLN A 162 -1.58 -8.90 7.91
CA GLN A 162 -2.92 -8.54 7.45
C GLN A 162 -3.94 -9.65 7.74
N GLY A 163 -3.56 -10.92 7.54
CA GLY A 163 -4.41 -12.06 7.90
C GLY A 163 -4.75 -12.09 9.39
N ILE A 164 -3.74 -11.92 10.26
CA ILE A 164 -3.93 -11.82 11.71
C ILE A 164 -4.82 -10.63 12.06
N ALA A 165 -4.54 -9.46 11.49
CA ALA A 165 -5.26 -8.22 11.74
C ALA A 165 -6.74 -8.31 11.33
N THR A 166 -7.03 -8.94 10.20
CA THR A 166 -8.40 -9.15 9.70
C THR A 166 -9.25 -9.89 10.72
N VAL A 167 -8.75 -11.00 11.25
CA VAL A 167 -9.49 -11.80 12.25
C VAL A 167 -9.56 -11.08 13.59
N ALA A 168 -8.43 -10.59 14.09
CA ALA A 168 -8.39 -9.88 15.37
C ALA A 168 -9.27 -8.61 15.36
N GLY A 169 -9.26 -7.87 14.24
CA GLY A 169 -10.11 -6.70 14.04
C GLY A 169 -11.60 -7.03 14.09
N GLY A 170 -12.02 -8.11 13.42
CA GLY A 170 -13.41 -8.58 13.48
C GLY A 170 -13.84 -8.97 14.90
N ILE A 171 -12.98 -9.70 15.62
CA ILE A 171 -13.26 -10.09 17.01
C ILE A 171 -13.37 -8.84 17.91
N LEU A 172 -12.41 -7.93 17.85
CA LEU A 172 -12.43 -6.70 18.65
C LEU A 172 -13.65 -5.82 18.31
N ALA A 173 -13.98 -5.70 17.03
CA ALA A 173 -15.14 -4.92 16.60
C ALA A 173 -16.46 -5.55 16.99
N GLU A 174 -16.54 -6.87 17.18
CA GLU A 174 -17.74 -7.55 17.71
C GLU A 174 -18.02 -7.12 19.14
N PHE A 175 -16.98 -7.00 19.98
CA PHE A 175 -17.13 -6.45 21.32
C PHE A 175 -17.45 -4.95 21.29
N SER A 176 -16.65 -4.16 20.57
CA SER A 176 -16.86 -2.73 20.37
C SER A 176 -15.92 -2.17 19.32
N TYR A 177 -16.43 -1.31 18.44
CA TYR A 177 -15.59 -0.52 17.52
C TYR A 177 -14.57 0.34 18.27
N PHE A 178 -14.92 0.84 19.47
CA PHE A 178 -13.98 1.61 20.29
C PHE A 178 -12.70 0.82 20.60
N TRP A 179 -12.80 -0.44 20.99
CA TRP A 179 -11.63 -1.28 21.28
C TRP A 179 -10.82 -1.58 20.02
N CYS A 180 -11.49 -1.83 18.89
CA CYS A 180 -10.81 -2.06 17.63
C CYS A 180 -10.00 -0.84 17.19
N TYR A 181 -10.58 0.35 17.19
CA TYR A 181 -9.87 1.58 16.82
C TYR A 181 -8.85 2.02 17.86
N SER A 182 -9.07 1.74 19.14
CA SER A 182 -8.05 1.95 20.19
C SER A 182 -6.82 1.06 19.95
N ALA A 183 -7.04 -0.20 19.55
CA ALA A 183 -5.94 -1.08 19.16
C ALA A 183 -5.19 -0.52 17.94
N CYS A 184 -5.88 0.03 16.94
CA CYS A 184 -5.23 0.69 15.80
C CYS A 184 -4.35 1.86 16.23
N VAL A 185 -4.80 2.70 17.19
CA VAL A 185 -3.99 3.80 17.72
C VAL A 185 -2.71 3.29 18.40
N VAL A 186 -2.84 2.24 19.25
CA VAL A 186 -1.69 1.64 19.93
C VAL A 186 -0.71 1.03 18.92
N ILE A 187 -1.21 0.29 17.94
CA ILE A 187 -0.39 -0.32 16.88
C ILE A 187 0.33 0.75 16.06
N ALA A 188 -0.36 1.82 15.68
CA ALA A 188 0.24 2.92 14.93
C ALA A 188 1.36 3.61 15.73
N ALA A 189 1.18 3.78 17.04
CA ALA A 189 2.24 4.29 17.93
C ALA A 189 3.41 3.31 18.05
N LEU A 190 3.15 2.00 18.17
CA LEU A 190 4.18 0.97 18.22
C LEU A 190 4.97 0.86 16.92
N ALA A 191 4.33 1.10 15.75
CA ALA A 191 5.01 1.10 14.46
C ALA A 191 6.07 2.20 14.33
N LEU A 192 5.99 3.27 15.13
CA LEU A 192 7.00 4.31 15.16
C LEU A 192 8.32 3.84 15.81
N VAL A 193 8.26 2.93 16.78
CA VAL A 193 9.42 2.50 17.58
C VAL A 193 10.55 1.93 16.70
N PRO A 194 10.34 0.92 15.84
CA PRO A 194 11.42 0.40 15.00
C PRO A 194 11.97 1.45 14.05
N VAL A 195 11.12 2.35 13.51
CA VAL A 195 11.58 3.42 12.61
C VAL A 195 12.48 4.43 13.33
N LEU A 196 12.23 4.76 14.60
CA LEU A 196 13.08 5.61 15.39
C LEU A 196 14.50 5.03 15.59
N TRP A 197 14.61 3.70 15.64
CA TRP A 197 15.89 2.99 15.80
C TRP A 197 16.63 2.76 14.48
N MET A 198 15.97 2.92 13.32
CA MET A 198 16.64 2.86 12.02
C MET A 198 17.72 3.95 11.90
N THR A 199 18.67 3.74 11.01
CA THR A 199 19.75 4.67 10.71
C THR A 199 19.62 5.16 9.28
N GLU A 200 19.72 6.47 9.05
CA GLU A 200 19.75 7.05 7.71
C GLU A 200 20.95 6.49 6.93
N ALA A 201 20.70 5.97 5.74
CA ALA A 201 21.76 5.47 4.86
C ALA A 201 22.43 6.64 4.14
N PRO A 202 23.77 6.65 4.00
CA PRO A 202 24.44 7.65 3.17
C PRO A 202 24.00 7.49 1.71
N CYS A 203 23.25 8.46 1.18
CA CYS A 203 22.89 8.47 -0.23
C CYS A 203 24.10 8.89 -1.07
N ALA A 204 24.49 8.07 -2.05
CA ALA A 204 25.54 8.40 -3.00
C ALA A 204 25.17 9.64 -3.85
N ASP A 205 23.89 9.89 -4.04
CA ASP A 205 23.34 10.95 -4.91
C ASP A 205 23.04 12.27 -4.19
N ALA A 206 23.31 12.38 -2.88
CA ALA A 206 23.10 13.61 -2.10
C ALA A 206 23.95 14.82 -2.54
N LYS A 207 24.76 14.68 -3.61
CA LYS A 207 25.57 15.75 -4.19
C LYS A 207 24.92 16.51 -5.36
N SER A 208 23.75 16.16 -5.79
CA SER A 208 22.98 16.97 -6.74
C SER A 208 22.42 18.16 -5.99
N GLY A 209 22.89 19.36 -6.36
CA GLY A 209 22.56 20.61 -5.69
C GLY A 209 21.07 20.78 -5.42
N SER A 210 20.75 21.47 -4.32
CA SER A 210 19.43 21.76 -3.76
C SER A 210 18.39 22.12 -4.85
N LYS A 211 17.79 21.10 -5.47
CA LYS A 211 16.63 21.31 -6.34
C LYS A 211 15.44 21.65 -5.44
N SER A 212 14.69 22.68 -5.80
CA SER A 212 13.44 23.01 -5.14
C SER A 212 12.42 21.87 -5.32
N VAL A 213 11.57 21.60 -4.32
CA VAL A 213 10.43 20.66 -4.45
C VAL A 213 9.64 20.92 -5.74
N ARG A 214 9.44 22.20 -6.08
CA ARG A 214 8.74 22.60 -7.29
C ARG A 214 9.43 22.14 -8.57
N GLU A 215 10.76 22.18 -8.63
CA GLU A 215 11.53 21.70 -9.79
C GLU A 215 11.44 20.17 -9.92
N VAL A 216 11.57 19.44 -8.82
CA VAL A 216 11.45 17.96 -8.82
C VAL A 216 10.07 17.55 -9.30
N VAL A 217 9.03 18.19 -8.77
CA VAL A 217 7.63 17.95 -9.15
C VAL A 217 7.40 18.27 -10.63
N SER A 218 7.88 19.43 -11.13
CA SER A 218 7.72 19.81 -12.53
C SER A 218 8.38 18.81 -13.48
N VAL A 219 9.63 18.46 -13.23
CA VAL A 219 10.38 17.49 -14.04
C VAL A 219 9.71 16.13 -14.03
N HIS A 220 9.19 15.70 -12.88
CA HIS A 220 8.49 14.42 -12.78
C HIS A 220 7.19 14.43 -13.61
N PHE A 221 6.39 15.47 -13.51
CA PHE A 221 5.17 15.62 -14.32
C PHE A 221 5.49 15.67 -15.83
N GLU A 222 6.51 16.42 -16.23
CA GLU A 222 6.94 16.49 -17.63
C GLU A 222 7.36 15.10 -18.15
N THR A 223 8.11 14.35 -17.33
CA THR A 223 8.53 12.99 -17.67
C THR A 223 7.34 12.04 -17.78
N CYS A 224 6.41 12.08 -16.81
CA CYS A 224 5.17 11.28 -16.83
C CYS A 224 4.36 11.58 -18.11
N PHE A 225 4.12 12.85 -18.38
CA PHE A 225 3.34 13.28 -19.55
C PHE A 225 4.04 12.90 -20.85
N GLY A 226 5.36 13.05 -20.91
CA GLY A 226 6.19 12.63 -22.05
C GLY A 226 6.04 11.14 -22.35
N ILE A 227 6.13 10.26 -21.33
CA ILE A 227 5.96 8.80 -21.48
C ILE A 227 4.55 8.48 -21.99
N LEU A 228 3.53 9.03 -21.36
CA LEU A 228 2.14 8.74 -21.74
C LEU A 228 1.79 9.25 -23.14
N ARG A 229 2.42 10.33 -23.61
CA ARG A 229 2.21 10.88 -24.95
C ARG A 229 2.99 10.12 -26.04
N SER A 230 4.18 9.61 -25.69
CA SER A 230 5.02 8.89 -26.66
C SER A 230 4.48 7.49 -26.97
N GLU A 231 3.89 6.81 -25.97
CA GLU A 231 3.48 5.41 -26.07
C GLU A 231 2.03 5.19 -25.60
N ARG A 232 1.07 5.41 -26.50
CA ARG A 232 -0.38 5.20 -26.22
C ARG A 232 -0.70 3.81 -25.68
N ARG A 233 0.13 2.81 -26.01
CA ARG A 233 -0.05 1.44 -25.53
C ARG A 233 0.13 1.35 -24.02
N ILE A 234 1.09 2.09 -23.45
CA ILE A 234 1.33 2.17 -22.02
C ILE A 234 0.10 2.78 -21.32
N LEU A 235 -0.37 3.92 -21.84
CA LEU A 235 -1.57 4.58 -21.30
C LEU A 235 -2.78 3.64 -21.30
N ASN A 236 -3.02 2.93 -22.40
CA ASN A 236 -4.15 2.00 -22.51
C ASN A 236 -4.05 0.86 -21.48
N ILE A 237 -2.87 0.30 -21.26
CA ILE A 237 -2.64 -0.74 -20.25
C ILE A 237 -2.92 -0.18 -18.86
N ILE A 238 -2.38 0.99 -18.52
CA ILE A 238 -2.57 1.62 -17.22
C ILE A 238 -4.06 1.90 -16.96
N VAL A 239 -4.74 2.58 -17.88
CA VAL A 239 -6.17 2.93 -17.73
C VAL A 239 -7.02 1.68 -17.58
N TYR A 240 -6.78 0.67 -18.44
CA TYR A 240 -7.54 -0.58 -18.41
C TYR A 240 -7.41 -1.29 -17.05
N TYR A 241 -6.17 -1.58 -16.61
CA TYR A 241 -5.96 -2.32 -15.37
C TYR A 241 -6.34 -1.50 -14.13
N SER A 242 -6.06 -0.19 -14.12
CA SER A 242 -6.50 0.70 -13.03
C SER A 242 -8.01 0.67 -12.85
N THR A 243 -8.77 0.71 -13.96
CA THR A 243 -10.23 0.61 -13.90
C THR A 243 -10.69 -0.76 -13.39
N VAL A 244 -10.12 -1.85 -13.89
CA VAL A 244 -10.47 -3.22 -13.46
C VAL A 244 -10.17 -3.41 -11.96
N PHE A 245 -9.03 -2.94 -11.49
CA PHE A 245 -8.64 -3.05 -10.08
C PHE A 245 -9.49 -2.16 -9.18
N ALA A 246 -9.82 -0.95 -9.62
CA ALA A 246 -10.70 -0.05 -8.87
C ALA A 246 -12.10 -0.67 -8.69
N VAL A 247 -12.68 -1.20 -9.77
CA VAL A 247 -13.97 -1.89 -9.72
C VAL A 247 -13.93 -3.06 -8.75
N GLN A 248 -12.89 -3.89 -8.78
CA GLN A 248 -12.73 -4.99 -7.84
C GLN A 248 -12.58 -4.50 -6.39
N THR A 249 -11.82 -3.42 -6.16
CA THR A 249 -11.61 -2.85 -4.83
C THR A 249 -12.92 -2.32 -4.24
N VAL A 250 -13.74 -1.67 -5.05
CA VAL A 250 -15.10 -1.23 -4.65
C VAL A 250 -15.95 -2.43 -4.26
N LEU A 251 -15.96 -3.52 -5.04
CA LEU A 251 -16.68 -4.74 -4.70
C LEU A 251 -16.21 -5.30 -3.35
N PHE A 252 -14.89 -5.36 -3.12
CA PHE A 252 -14.31 -5.85 -1.88
C PHE A 252 -14.72 -5.01 -0.67
N PHE A 253 -14.68 -3.69 -0.76
CA PHE A 253 -15.02 -2.80 0.35
C PHE A 253 -16.51 -2.87 0.70
N TYR A 254 -17.38 -2.75 -0.30
CA TYR A 254 -18.83 -2.76 -0.05
C TYR A 254 -19.39 -4.15 0.27
N SER A 255 -18.65 -5.24 -0.01
CA SER A 255 -19.04 -6.57 0.42
C SER A 255 -19.11 -6.72 1.94
N GLN A 256 -18.37 -5.91 2.72
CA GLN A 256 -18.45 -5.89 4.17
C GLN A 256 -19.88 -5.52 4.63
N GLN A 257 -20.42 -4.43 4.11
CA GLN A 257 -21.78 -3.97 4.41
C GLN A 257 -22.83 -4.96 3.89
N TYR A 258 -22.64 -5.49 2.68
CA TYR A 258 -23.54 -6.47 2.09
C TYR A 258 -23.68 -7.74 2.95
N PHE A 259 -22.57 -8.32 3.44
CA PHE A 259 -22.63 -9.49 4.32
C PHE A 259 -23.24 -9.15 5.68
N TYR A 260 -23.04 -7.94 6.18
CA TYR A 260 -23.68 -7.48 7.40
C TYR A 260 -25.21 -7.42 7.23
N GLU A 261 -25.72 -6.92 6.11
CA GLU A 261 -27.13 -6.87 5.76
C GLU A 261 -27.75 -8.27 5.55
N LEU A 262 -26.95 -9.25 5.13
CA LEU A 262 -27.33 -10.67 5.10
C LEU A 262 -27.38 -11.34 6.49
N GLY A 263 -27.05 -10.60 7.57
CA GLY A 263 -27.13 -11.07 8.96
C GLY A 263 -25.84 -11.67 9.52
N TYR A 264 -24.70 -11.53 8.82
CA TYR A 264 -23.42 -11.97 9.35
C TYR A 264 -22.91 -11.00 10.40
N ASN A 265 -22.38 -11.52 11.52
CA ASN A 265 -21.66 -10.72 12.48
C ASN A 265 -20.24 -10.35 11.97
N LYS A 266 -19.57 -9.42 12.64
CA LYS A 266 -18.27 -8.90 12.21
C LYS A 266 -17.17 -9.98 12.17
N VAL A 267 -17.23 -10.96 13.07
CA VAL A 267 -16.32 -12.12 13.05
C VAL A 267 -16.55 -12.97 11.80
N GLY A 268 -17.82 -13.27 11.48
CA GLY A 268 -18.18 -14.01 10.27
C GLY A 268 -17.71 -13.31 9.00
N ILE A 269 -17.89 -11.99 8.92
CA ILE A 269 -17.40 -11.17 7.80
C ILE A 269 -15.88 -11.24 7.71
N SER A 270 -15.16 -11.10 8.82
CA SER A 270 -13.70 -11.19 8.84
C SER A 270 -13.17 -12.55 8.42
N LEU A 271 -13.86 -13.63 8.78
CA LEU A 271 -13.51 -14.98 8.31
C LEU A 271 -13.76 -15.15 6.80
N ILE A 272 -14.86 -14.60 6.27
CA ILE A 272 -15.09 -14.55 4.82
C ILE A 272 -13.94 -13.82 4.12
N MET A 273 -13.55 -12.64 4.62
CA MET A 273 -12.44 -11.86 4.06
C MET A 273 -11.10 -12.61 4.13
N LEU A 274 -10.84 -13.36 5.21
CA LEU A 274 -9.64 -14.19 5.34
C LEU A 274 -9.62 -15.32 4.29
N VAL A 275 -10.76 -16.00 4.07
CA VAL A 275 -10.87 -17.04 3.03
C VAL A 275 -10.62 -16.43 1.64
N VAL A 276 -11.22 -15.27 1.36
CA VAL A 276 -11.02 -14.53 0.11
C VAL A 276 -9.54 -14.16 -0.08
N ALA A 277 -8.86 -13.71 0.97
CA ALA A 277 -7.42 -13.41 0.92
C ALA A 277 -6.60 -14.68 0.61
N GLY A 278 -6.93 -15.83 1.20
CA GLY A 278 -6.28 -17.11 0.88
C GLY A 278 -6.45 -17.50 -0.59
N VAL A 279 -7.65 -17.32 -1.16
CA VAL A 279 -7.92 -17.54 -2.60
C VAL A 279 -7.15 -16.55 -3.48
N SER A 280 -7.02 -15.29 -3.04
CA SER A 280 -6.23 -14.25 -3.67
C SER A 280 -4.75 -14.66 -3.79
N CYS A 281 -4.15 -15.18 -2.72
CA CYS A 281 -2.79 -15.72 -2.73
C CYS A 281 -2.60 -16.83 -3.76
N ALA A 282 -3.59 -17.75 -3.89
CA ALA A 282 -3.57 -18.79 -4.91
C ALA A 282 -3.59 -18.20 -6.34
N GLY A 283 -4.32 -17.09 -6.55
CA GLY A 283 -4.33 -16.35 -7.82
C GLY A 283 -2.94 -15.80 -8.16
N ALA A 284 -2.28 -15.16 -7.21
CA ALA A 284 -0.93 -14.60 -7.39
C ALA A 284 0.09 -15.68 -7.76
N VAL A 285 0.09 -16.81 -7.05
CA VAL A 285 1.02 -17.94 -7.30
C VAL A 285 0.79 -18.61 -8.67
N THR A 286 -0.45 -18.61 -9.14
CA THR A 286 -0.81 -19.25 -10.43
C THR A 286 -0.76 -18.31 -11.62
N SER A 287 -0.51 -17.01 -11.41
CA SER A 287 -0.52 -15.95 -12.42
C SER A 287 0.31 -16.30 -13.66
N GLU A 288 1.54 -16.79 -13.49
CA GLU A 288 2.42 -17.16 -14.60
C GLU A 288 1.80 -18.27 -15.47
N ARG A 289 1.17 -19.30 -14.85
CA ARG A 289 0.52 -20.40 -15.58
C ARG A 289 -0.69 -19.91 -16.38
N PHE A 290 -1.49 -19.01 -15.80
CA PHE A 290 -2.61 -18.39 -16.48
C PHE A 290 -2.14 -17.53 -17.65
N PHE A 291 -1.11 -16.73 -17.47
CA PHE A 291 -0.54 -15.93 -18.53
C PHE A 291 0.07 -16.78 -19.66
N ALA A 292 0.78 -17.84 -19.32
CA ALA A 292 1.34 -18.78 -20.30
C ALA A 292 0.24 -19.45 -21.16
N ARG A 293 -0.93 -19.77 -20.54
CA ARG A 293 -2.04 -20.44 -21.23
C ARG A 293 -2.91 -19.50 -22.07
N PHE A 294 -3.23 -18.32 -21.54
CA PHE A 294 -4.21 -17.40 -22.13
C PHE A 294 -3.58 -16.14 -22.77
N GLY A 295 -2.31 -15.88 -22.51
CA GLY A 295 -1.61 -14.68 -22.96
C GLY A 295 -2.31 -13.40 -22.50
N THR A 296 -2.38 -12.40 -23.37
CA THR A 296 -3.05 -11.12 -23.08
C THR A 296 -4.56 -11.23 -22.92
N LYS A 297 -5.19 -12.32 -23.38
CA LYS A 297 -6.63 -12.55 -23.23
C LYS A 297 -7.07 -12.72 -21.76
N ILE A 298 -6.11 -13.07 -20.86
CA ILE A 298 -6.37 -13.21 -19.42
C ILE A 298 -6.92 -11.91 -18.81
N GLY A 299 -6.48 -10.74 -19.32
CA GLY A 299 -7.02 -9.45 -18.93
C GLY A 299 -8.55 -9.39 -19.12
N GLY A 300 -9.01 -9.67 -20.34
CA GLY A 300 -10.45 -9.68 -20.65
C GLY A 300 -11.23 -10.72 -19.83
N ILE A 301 -10.68 -11.92 -19.65
CA ILE A 301 -11.30 -12.97 -18.82
C ILE A 301 -11.46 -12.47 -17.38
N GLY A 302 -10.42 -11.93 -16.78
CA GLY A 302 -10.46 -11.42 -15.40
C GLY A 302 -11.47 -10.28 -15.25
N ALA A 303 -11.49 -9.32 -16.17
CA ALA A 303 -12.47 -8.23 -16.15
C ALA A 303 -13.92 -8.74 -16.25
N LEU A 304 -14.19 -9.72 -17.11
CA LEU A 304 -15.52 -10.33 -17.22
C LEU A 304 -15.92 -11.06 -15.93
N VAL A 305 -15.00 -11.80 -15.29
CA VAL A 305 -15.30 -12.47 -14.00
C VAL A 305 -15.58 -11.43 -12.91
N ILE A 306 -14.80 -10.36 -12.82
CA ILE A 306 -15.02 -9.27 -11.86
C ILE A 306 -16.39 -8.62 -12.10
N ALA A 307 -16.73 -8.30 -13.35
CA ALA A 307 -18.04 -7.74 -13.70
C ALA A 307 -19.20 -8.71 -13.39
N ALA A 308 -19.06 -10.00 -13.71
CA ALA A 308 -20.05 -11.02 -13.38
C ALA A 308 -20.23 -11.18 -11.86
N SER A 309 -19.18 -10.94 -11.07
CA SER A 309 -19.23 -11.00 -9.60
C SER A 309 -20.18 -9.95 -9.03
N PHE A 310 -20.27 -8.75 -9.61
CA PHE A 310 -21.28 -7.76 -9.20
C PHE A 310 -22.71 -8.25 -9.44
N LEU A 311 -22.98 -8.89 -10.57
CA LEU A 311 -24.30 -9.43 -10.87
C LEU A 311 -24.68 -10.56 -9.90
N ALA A 312 -23.69 -11.33 -9.44
CA ALA A 312 -23.91 -12.42 -8.48
C ALA A 312 -24.43 -11.93 -7.12
N TYR A 313 -24.11 -10.70 -6.70
CA TYR A 313 -24.65 -10.11 -5.48
C TYR A 313 -26.17 -9.86 -5.54
N GLY A 314 -26.72 -9.68 -6.72
CA GLY A 314 -28.17 -9.54 -6.94
C GLY A 314 -28.99 -10.79 -6.58
N PHE A 315 -28.36 -11.96 -6.45
CA PHE A 315 -29.06 -13.20 -6.04
C PHE A 315 -29.32 -13.29 -4.53
N HIS A 316 -28.78 -12.41 -3.72
CA HIS A 316 -28.88 -12.39 -2.25
C HIS A 316 -28.61 -13.75 -1.59
N ASN A 317 -27.68 -14.52 -2.18
CA ASN A 317 -27.27 -15.83 -1.69
C ASN A 317 -25.82 -15.79 -1.22
N THR A 318 -25.59 -16.11 0.05
CA THR A 318 -24.26 -16.05 0.67
C THR A 318 -23.21 -16.87 -0.07
N ILE A 319 -23.50 -18.11 -0.41
CA ILE A 319 -22.51 -19.00 -1.07
C ILE A 319 -22.13 -18.44 -2.43
N VAL A 320 -23.10 -17.97 -3.20
CA VAL A 320 -22.88 -17.35 -4.51
C VAL A 320 -22.07 -16.07 -4.36
N SER A 321 -22.39 -15.22 -3.39
CA SER A 321 -21.71 -13.95 -3.17
C SER A 321 -20.25 -14.15 -2.67
N VAL A 322 -20.01 -15.09 -1.75
CA VAL A 322 -18.66 -15.45 -1.29
C VAL A 322 -17.84 -16.04 -2.43
N ALA A 323 -18.41 -16.95 -3.23
CA ALA A 323 -17.72 -17.53 -4.38
C ALA A 323 -17.40 -16.47 -5.44
N ALA A 324 -18.31 -15.53 -5.70
CA ALA A 324 -18.12 -14.41 -6.60
C ALA A 324 -17.02 -13.46 -6.12
N LEU A 325 -17.02 -13.09 -4.83
CA LEU A 325 -15.98 -12.27 -4.23
C LEU A 325 -14.61 -12.95 -4.31
N ALA A 326 -14.55 -14.25 -3.98
CA ALA A 326 -13.34 -15.04 -4.06
C ALA A 326 -12.81 -15.13 -5.50
N ALA A 327 -13.69 -15.34 -6.48
CA ALA A 327 -13.32 -15.35 -7.90
C ALA A 327 -12.81 -13.98 -8.37
N ALA A 328 -13.48 -12.88 -8.00
CA ALA A 328 -13.03 -11.53 -8.33
C ALA A 328 -11.63 -11.23 -7.77
N ASN A 329 -11.40 -11.58 -6.50
CA ASN A 329 -10.09 -11.39 -5.85
C ASN A 329 -9.01 -12.30 -6.43
N PHE A 330 -9.33 -13.55 -6.75
CA PHE A 330 -8.44 -14.47 -7.45
C PHE A 330 -7.93 -13.87 -8.76
N PHE A 331 -8.85 -13.45 -9.63
CA PHE A 331 -8.45 -12.86 -10.92
C PHE A 331 -7.76 -11.53 -10.77
N ASN A 332 -8.13 -10.69 -9.81
CA ASN A 332 -7.39 -9.47 -9.48
C ASN A 332 -5.92 -9.78 -9.19
N SER A 333 -5.65 -10.79 -8.36
CA SER A 333 -4.29 -11.22 -7.99
C SER A 333 -3.55 -11.92 -9.15
N VAL A 334 -4.26 -12.57 -10.05
CA VAL A 334 -3.67 -13.07 -11.31
C VAL A 334 -3.25 -11.92 -12.21
N LEU A 335 -4.07 -10.87 -12.31
CA LEU A 335 -3.85 -9.75 -13.25
C LEU A 335 -2.75 -8.79 -12.81
N TYR A 336 -2.48 -8.65 -11.53
CA TYR A 336 -1.49 -7.70 -11.01
C TYR A 336 -0.05 -7.97 -11.54
N PRO A 337 0.50 -9.21 -11.45
CA PRO A 337 1.79 -9.52 -12.07
C PRO A 337 1.76 -9.42 -13.61
N VAL A 338 0.62 -9.74 -14.24
CA VAL A 338 0.47 -9.63 -15.71
C VAL A 338 0.58 -8.18 -16.16
N GLN A 339 -0.07 -7.25 -15.47
CA GLN A 339 0.07 -5.81 -15.75
C GLN A 339 1.52 -5.37 -15.59
N SER A 340 2.15 -5.74 -14.47
CA SER A 340 3.54 -5.37 -14.16
C SER A 340 4.50 -5.86 -15.26
N GLU A 341 4.34 -7.11 -15.69
CA GLU A 341 5.15 -7.68 -16.78
C GLU A 341 4.94 -6.96 -18.11
N GLN A 342 3.68 -6.66 -18.48
CA GLN A 342 3.39 -5.92 -19.72
C GLN A 342 3.99 -4.52 -19.72
N LEU A 343 3.92 -3.81 -18.60
CA LEU A 343 4.49 -2.48 -18.46
C LEU A 343 6.02 -2.51 -18.46
N ASN A 344 6.63 -3.44 -17.71
CA ASN A 344 8.08 -3.57 -17.64
C ASN A 344 8.75 -3.90 -18.98
N ARG A 345 8.05 -4.59 -19.89
CA ARG A 345 8.54 -4.86 -21.25
C ARG A 345 8.55 -3.64 -22.16
N LEU A 346 7.72 -2.65 -21.87
CA LEU A 346 7.55 -1.46 -22.73
C LEU A 346 8.43 -0.29 -22.30
N ILE A 347 9.03 -0.32 -21.09
CA ILE A 347 9.66 0.84 -20.48
C ILE A 347 11.12 0.59 -20.14
N PRO A 348 12.02 1.54 -20.45
CA PRO A 348 13.41 1.52 -20.01
C PRO A 348 13.52 1.49 -18.49
N SER A 349 14.52 0.77 -17.96
CA SER A 349 14.74 0.57 -16.52
C SER A 349 14.82 1.88 -15.72
N GLY A 350 15.37 2.94 -16.31
CA GLY A 350 15.49 4.26 -15.65
C GLY A 350 14.18 5.02 -15.45
N GLN A 351 13.07 4.57 -16.06
CA GLN A 351 11.76 5.25 -15.98
C GLN A 351 10.71 4.44 -15.21
N ARG A 352 11.09 3.28 -14.63
CA ARG A 352 10.15 2.38 -13.94
C ARG A 352 9.52 3.01 -12.70
N ALA A 353 10.31 3.74 -11.90
CA ALA A 353 9.79 4.41 -10.70
C ALA A 353 8.73 5.46 -11.05
N THR A 354 8.98 6.26 -12.10
CA THR A 354 8.02 7.24 -12.61
C THR A 354 6.72 6.56 -13.06
N LEU A 355 6.82 5.39 -13.70
CA LEU A 355 5.65 4.67 -14.16
C LEU A 355 4.83 4.08 -13.00
N ILE A 356 5.46 3.60 -11.94
CA ILE A 356 4.77 3.11 -10.75
C ILE A 356 3.91 4.23 -10.16
N SER A 357 4.47 5.44 -10.01
CA SER A 357 3.70 6.61 -9.54
C SER A 357 2.54 6.96 -10.49
N VAL A 358 2.76 6.91 -11.82
CA VAL A 358 1.69 7.14 -12.79
C VAL A 358 0.58 6.10 -12.65
N ASN A 359 0.92 4.82 -12.52
CA ASN A 359 -0.05 3.73 -12.34
C ASN A 359 -0.87 3.92 -11.05
N SER A 360 -0.23 4.29 -9.93
CA SER A 360 -0.88 4.63 -8.66
C SER A 360 -1.85 5.80 -8.79
N MET A 361 -1.45 6.86 -9.51
CA MET A 361 -2.32 8.01 -9.77
C MET A 361 -3.54 7.64 -10.61
N PHE A 362 -3.40 6.82 -11.68
CA PHE A 362 -4.53 6.37 -12.50
C PHE A 362 -5.47 5.46 -11.74
N PHE A 363 -4.94 4.58 -10.89
CA PHE A 363 -5.77 3.79 -9.97
C PHE A 363 -6.57 4.69 -9.03
N SER A 364 -5.93 5.70 -8.45
CA SER A 364 -6.61 6.67 -7.57
C SER A 364 -7.67 7.49 -8.32
N ILE A 365 -7.42 7.88 -9.58
CA ILE A 365 -8.44 8.52 -10.43
C ILE A 365 -9.62 7.57 -10.64
N ALA A 366 -9.37 6.30 -10.95
CA ALA A 366 -10.42 5.31 -11.16
C ALA A 366 -11.25 5.05 -9.90
N MET A 367 -10.65 5.14 -8.71
CA MET A 367 -11.34 5.01 -7.42
C MET A 367 -12.23 6.23 -7.07
N ILE A 368 -11.93 7.41 -7.61
CA ILE A 368 -12.73 8.63 -7.40
C ILE A 368 -13.98 8.62 -8.28
N LEU A 369 -13.91 8.04 -9.48
CA LEU A 369 -15.00 7.99 -10.47
C LEU A 369 -16.05 6.94 -10.14
#